data_5ba955bd8e2313dff7a6c976c3a02045
#
_entry.id   5ba955bd8e2313dff7a6c976c3a02045
#
_cell.length_a   1.000
_cell.length_b   1.000
_cell.length_c   1.000
_cell.angle_alpha   90.00
_cell.angle_beta   90.00
_cell.angle_gamma   90.00
#
_symmetry.space_group_name_H-M   'P 1'
#
loop_
_entity.id
_entity.type
_entity.pdbx_description
1 polymer ?
#
loop_
_entity_poly.entity_id
_entity_poly.type
_entity_poly.pdbx_seq_one_letter_code
_entity_poly.pdbx_strand_id
1 'polypeptide(L)'
;SIFLAGPTPRDEKTKSWRTTACERLNKLGFDGIVYVPEYSTWKPKANYIDQAMWEREALIESTVIMFWIPRSLPDMFAFTTNVEFGYWLHSGKVIYGRPDNAAKIKYLDWLYKMDYNKVPINNLEELLKESMILADKLYDEKNTEILPLSKRKILERK
;
A
#
# COMPACT_ATOMS: atom_id res chain seq x y z
N SER A 1 8.59 3.02 -5.51
CA SER A 1 8.51 2.22 -4.26
C SER A 1 7.07 1.98 -3.85
N ILE A 2 6.82 0.86 -3.13
CA ILE A 2 5.48 0.45 -2.67
C ILE A 2 5.53 0.14 -1.17
N PHE A 3 4.63 0.74 -0.38
CA PHE A 3 4.39 0.38 1.01
C PHE A 3 3.23 -0.61 1.12
N LEU A 4 3.44 -1.76 1.75
CA LEU A 4 2.44 -2.81 1.92
C LEU A 4 1.60 -2.56 3.20
N ALA A 5 0.61 -1.68 3.10
CA ALA A 5 -0.30 -1.33 4.18
C ALA A 5 -1.40 -2.39 4.38
N GLY A 6 -1.74 -2.66 5.64
CA GLY A 6 -2.80 -3.63 5.97
C GLY A 6 -2.59 -4.26 7.34
N PRO A 7 -3.47 -5.16 7.76
CA PRO A 7 -3.37 -5.78 9.07
C PRO A 7 -2.16 -6.70 9.17
N THR A 8 -1.54 -6.66 10.35
CA THR A 8 -0.46 -7.57 10.75
C THR A 8 -1.04 -8.69 11.62
N PRO A 9 -0.64 -9.96 11.41
CA PRO A 9 -1.00 -11.06 12.28
C PRO A 9 -0.67 -10.78 13.76
N ARG A 10 -1.50 -11.26 14.66
CA ARG A 10 -1.32 -11.05 16.11
C ARG A 10 -0.63 -12.22 16.81
N ASP A 11 -0.38 -13.29 16.09
CA ASP A 11 0.31 -14.48 16.58
C ASP A 11 1.17 -15.14 15.47
N GLU A 12 2.02 -16.07 15.88
CA GLU A 12 2.92 -16.80 14.98
C GLU A 12 2.21 -17.82 14.08
N LYS A 13 0.97 -18.18 14.39
CA LYS A 13 0.21 -19.21 13.65
C LYS A 13 -0.44 -18.62 12.41
N THR A 14 -0.77 -17.34 12.44
CA THR A 14 -1.41 -16.65 11.34
C THR A 14 -0.36 -16.21 10.33
N LYS A 15 -0.39 -16.80 9.15
CA LYS A 15 0.56 -16.45 8.07
C LYS A 15 0.32 -15.04 7.57
N SER A 16 1.40 -14.24 7.49
CA SER A 16 1.31 -12.91 6.89
C SER A 16 1.04 -12.98 5.39
N TRP A 17 0.12 -12.16 4.93
CA TRP A 17 -0.15 -11.96 3.51
C TRP A 17 1.00 -11.24 2.78
N ARG A 18 1.83 -10.48 3.52
CA ARG A 18 2.95 -9.70 2.97
C ARG A 18 4.05 -10.59 2.41
N THR A 19 4.30 -11.75 3.01
CA THR A 19 5.23 -12.75 2.45
C THR A 19 4.83 -13.14 1.03
N THR A 20 3.54 -13.48 0.85
CA THR A 20 3.01 -13.81 -0.49
C THR A 20 3.05 -12.62 -1.44
N ALA A 21 2.79 -11.41 -0.95
CA ALA A 21 2.88 -10.19 -1.76
C ALA A 21 4.31 -9.95 -2.27
N CYS A 22 5.32 -10.05 -1.41
CA CYS A 22 6.73 -9.91 -1.80
C CYS A 22 7.17 -10.97 -2.81
N GLU A 23 6.79 -12.25 -2.60
CA GLU A 23 7.08 -13.33 -3.55
C GLU A 23 6.47 -13.05 -4.93
N ARG A 24 5.24 -12.52 -4.98
CA ARG A 24 4.55 -12.18 -6.23
C ARG A 24 5.15 -10.96 -6.91
N LEU A 25 5.48 -9.90 -6.18
CA LEU A 25 6.17 -8.73 -6.73
C LEU A 25 7.50 -9.14 -7.39
N ASN A 26 8.27 -10.00 -6.73
CA ASN A 26 9.50 -10.53 -7.30
C ASN A 26 9.25 -11.33 -8.61
N LYS A 27 8.23 -12.19 -8.64
CA LYS A 27 7.85 -12.96 -9.84
C LYS A 27 7.33 -12.07 -10.98
N LEU A 28 6.70 -10.95 -10.65
CA LEU A 28 6.21 -9.95 -11.60
C LEU A 28 7.34 -9.03 -12.12
N GLY A 29 8.56 -9.18 -11.59
CA GLY A 29 9.72 -8.39 -12.02
C GLY A 29 9.76 -6.97 -11.43
N PHE A 30 9.10 -6.72 -10.30
CA PHE A 30 9.21 -5.42 -9.63
C PHE A 30 10.63 -5.22 -9.09
N ASP A 31 11.33 -4.20 -9.56
CA ASP A 31 12.72 -3.86 -9.22
C ASP A 31 12.85 -2.68 -8.25
N GLY A 32 11.72 -2.15 -7.78
CA GLY A 32 11.67 -1.05 -6.83
C GLY A 32 11.79 -1.48 -5.37
N ILE A 33 11.71 -0.50 -4.46
CA ILE A 33 11.74 -0.72 -3.01
C ILE A 33 10.35 -1.11 -2.52
N VAL A 34 10.29 -2.17 -1.69
CA VAL A 34 9.07 -2.59 -1.00
C VAL A 34 9.24 -2.35 0.50
N TYR A 35 8.40 -1.48 1.08
CA TYR A 35 8.35 -1.25 2.52
C TYR A 35 7.38 -2.25 3.16
N VAL A 36 7.91 -3.06 4.08
CA VAL A 36 7.16 -4.13 4.76
C VAL A 36 7.10 -3.83 6.26
N PRO A 37 5.97 -3.40 6.82
CA PRO A 37 5.87 -3.05 8.24
C PRO A 37 5.72 -4.29 9.14
N GLU A 38 6.61 -5.26 8.95
CA GLU A 38 6.71 -6.48 9.74
C GLU A 38 8.16 -6.86 9.92
N TYR A 39 8.50 -7.43 11.06
CA TYR A 39 9.79 -8.06 11.25
C TYR A 39 9.84 -9.41 10.51
N SER A 40 11.01 -9.79 10.01
CA SER A 40 11.23 -11.11 9.38
C SER A 40 10.98 -12.28 10.34
N THR A 41 11.08 -12.03 11.64
CA THR A 41 10.78 -12.96 12.72
C THR A 41 9.85 -12.27 13.72
N TRP A 42 8.92 -13.03 14.30
CA TRP A 42 8.03 -12.52 15.35
C TRP A 42 8.81 -11.92 16.53
N LYS A 43 8.54 -10.63 16.82
CA LYS A 43 9.17 -9.89 17.93
C LYS A 43 8.10 -9.19 18.78
N PRO A 44 7.48 -9.87 19.75
CA PRO A 44 6.38 -9.31 20.53
C PRO A 44 6.79 -8.12 21.41
N LYS A 45 8.10 -7.90 21.62
CA LYS A 45 8.66 -6.84 22.47
C LYS A 45 9.39 -5.74 21.68
N ALA A 46 9.12 -5.61 20.38
CA ALA A 46 9.66 -4.49 19.61
C ALA A 46 9.17 -3.16 20.23
N ASN A 47 10.05 -2.13 20.23
CA ASN A 47 9.66 -0.81 20.69
C ASN A 47 8.56 -0.26 19.76
N TYR A 48 7.36 -0.09 20.32
CA TYR A 48 6.21 0.39 19.55
C TYR A 48 6.44 1.78 18.92
N ILE A 49 7.12 2.67 19.64
CA ILE A 49 7.38 4.03 19.16
C ILE A 49 8.31 3.99 17.95
N ASP A 50 9.40 3.23 18.02
CA ASP A 50 10.35 3.11 16.90
C ASP A 50 9.68 2.51 15.67
N GLN A 51 8.84 1.50 15.86
CA GLN A 51 8.06 0.89 14.79
C GLN A 51 7.11 1.92 14.16
N ALA A 52 6.35 2.64 14.96
CA ALA A 52 5.40 3.65 14.48
C ALA A 52 6.09 4.81 13.74
N MET A 53 7.25 5.25 14.23
CA MET A 53 8.06 6.27 13.56
C MET A 53 8.56 5.78 12.20
N TRP A 54 9.12 4.58 12.14
CA TRP A 54 9.59 3.98 10.89
C TRP A 54 8.44 3.81 9.88
N GLU A 55 7.29 3.29 10.32
CA GLU A 55 6.11 3.15 9.45
C GLU A 55 5.65 4.50 8.89
N ARG A 56 5.63 5.54 9.73
CA ARG A 56 5.27 6.89 9.31
C ARG A 56 6.23 7.43 8.25
N GLU A 57 7.53 7.28 8.43
CA GLU A 57 8.55 7.71 7.46
C GLU A 57 8.42 6.94 6.15
N ALA A 58 8.29 5.61 6.22
CA ALA A 58 8.12 4.77 5.04
C ALA A 58 6.83 5.09 4.26
N LEU A 59 5.72 5.41 4.96
CA LEU A 59 4.48 5.87 4.34
C LEU A 59 4.66 7.23 3.64
N ILE A 60 5.45 8.15 4.20
CA ILE A 60 5.75 9.45 3.58
C ILE A 60 6.59 9.24 2.31
N GLU A 61 7.64 8.43 2.38
CA GLU A 61 8.62 8.23 1.31
C GLU A 61 8.11 7.36 0.16
N SER A 62 7.19 6.43 0.44
CA SER A 62 6.68 5.51 -0.58
C SER A 62 5.99 6.24 -1.73
N THR A 63 6.21 5.78 -2.96
CA THR A 63 5.54 6.26 -4.16
C THR A 63 4.08 5.84 -4.17
N VAL A 64 3.81 4.59 -3.77
CA VAL A 64 2.47 4.01 -3.66
C VAL A 64 2.25 3.44 -2.27
N ILE A 65 1.09 3.68 -1.68
CA ILE A 65 0.60 3.00 -0.48
C ILE A 65 -0.45 1.99 -0.93
N MET A 66 -0.08 0.72 -0.95
CA MET A 66 -0.98 -0.35 -1.32
C MET A 66 -1.66 -0.92 -0.07
N PHE A 67 -2.94 -0.64 0.09
CA PHE A 67 -3.76 -1.24 1.13
C PHE A 67 -4.33 -2.58 0.67
N TRP A 68 -3.89 -3.67 1.30
CA TRP A 68 -4.55 -4.97 1.25
C TRP A 68 -5.11 -5.30 2.62
N ILE A 69 -6.45 -5.40 2.74
CA ILE A 69 -7.12 -5.54 4.04
C ILE A 69 -7.88 -6.86 4.14
N PRO A 70 -7.17 -7.99 4.31
CA PRO A 70 -7.80 -9.30 4.53
C PRO A 70 -8.26 -9.44 5.99
N ARG A 71 -9.10 -8.50 6.45
CA ARG A 71 -9.56 -8.48 7.84
C ARG A 71 -10.34 -9.73 8.18
N SER A 72 -9.90 -10.41 9.21
CA SER A 72 -10.64 -11.49 9.87
C SER A 72 -10.76 -11.22 11.38
N LEU A 73 -11.86 -11.62 11.97
CA LEU A 73 -12.09 -11.46 13.39
C LEU A 73 -12.15 -12.86 14.03
N PRO A 74 -11.42 -13.10 15.14
CA PRO A 74 -10.69 -12.12 15.98
C PRO A 74 -9.20 -11.91 15.59
N ASP A 75 -8.65 -12.52 14.53
CA ASP A 75 -7.20 -12.67 14.38
C ASP A 75 -6.50 -11.46 13.75
N MET A 76 -7.18 -10.72 12.85
CA MET A 76 -6.64 -9.55 12.15
C MET A 76 -7.61 -8.36 12.17
N PHE A 77 -7.59 -7.56 13.21
CA PHE A 77 -8.53 -6.44 13.42
C PHE A 77 -8.35 -5.25 12.47
N ALA A 78 -7.11 -4.91 12.12
CA ALA A 78 -6.77 -3.77 11.26
C ALA A 78 -7.24 -2.39 11.81
N PHE A 79 -7.16 -2.15 13.12
CA PHE A 79 -7.57 -0.85 13.68
C PHE A 79 -6.66 0.28 13.21
N THR A 80 -5.34 0.12 13.35
CA THR A 80 -4.35 1.10 12.86
C THR A 80 -4.48 1.31 11.37
N THR A 81 -4.69 0.22 10.61
CA THR A 81 -4.90 0.27 9.16
C THR A 81 -6.08 1.17 8.78
N ASN A 82 -7.17 1.21 9.55
CA ASN A 82 -8.29 2.11 9.28
C ASN A 82 -7.89 3.59 9.43
N VAL A 83 -7.09 3.90 10.45
CA VAL A 83 -6.59 5.27 10.69
C VAL A 83 -5.64 5.68 9.56
N GLU A 84 -4.71 4.82 9.19
CA GLU A 84 -3.78 5.05 8.09
C GLU A 84 -4.52 5.23 6.76
N PHE A 85 -5.50 4.38 6.48
CA PHE A 85 -6.31 4.47 5.27
C PHE A 85 -7.00 5.84 5.18
N GLY A 86 -7.71 6.26 6.22
CA GLY A 86 -8.36 7.56 6.24
C GLY A 86 -7.38 8.73 6.14
N TYR A 87 -6.22 8.63 6.80
CA TYR A 87 -5.19 9.68 6.79
C TYR A 87 -4.54 9.84 5.40
N TRP A 88 -4.23 8.73 4.74
CA TRP A 88 -3.51 8.74 3.46
C TRP A 88 -4.40 8.75 2.23
N LEU A 89 -5.71 8.53 2.38
CA LEU A 89 -6.63 8.39 1.25
C LEU A 89 -6.50 9.54 0.24
N HIS A 90 -6.40 10.79 0.71
CA HIS A 90 -6.30 11.98 -0.15
C HIS A 90 -4.87 12.31 -0.63
N SER A 91 -3.89 11.45 -0.36
CA SER A 91 -2.50 11.70 -0.78
C SER A 91 -2.25 11.54 -2.29
N GLY A 92 -3.20 11.00 -3.03
CA GLY A 92 -3.06 10.67 -4.46
C GLY A 92 -2.26 9.39 -4.76
N LYS A 93 -1.65 8.75 -3.74
CA LYS A 93 -0.80 7.57 -3.89
C LYS A 93 -1.38 6.27 -3.33
N VAL A 94 -2.66 6.29 -2.95
CA VAL A 94 -3.34 5.12 -2.38
C VAL A 94 -3.98 4.26 -3.46
N ILE A 95 -3.74 2.96 -3.36
CA ILE A 95 -4.52 1.93 -4.06
C ILE A 95 -5.03 0.91 -3.03
N TYR A 96 -6.26 0.42 -3.21
CA TYR A 96 -6.96 -0.35 -2.20
C TYR A 96 -7.57 -1.62 -2.73
N GLY A 97 -7.37 -2.70 -1.99
CA GLY A 97 -7.99 -3.99 -2.21
C GLY A 97 -8.26 -4.75 -0.92
N ARG A 98 -9.12 -5.76 -1.05
CA ARG A 98 -9.49 -6.66 0.03
C ARG A 98 -10.14 -7.92 -0.54
N PRO A 99 -10.04 -9.09 0.11
CA PRO A 99 -10.80 -10.26 -0.31
C PRO A 99 -12.31 -10.05 -0.05
N ASP A 100 -13.16 -10.76 -0.79
CA ASP A 100 -14.62 -10.61 -0.69
C ASP A 100 -15.17 -10.92 0.70
N ASN A 101 -14.51 -11.83 1.43
CA ASN A 101 -14.89 -12.22 2.79
C ASN A 101 -14.31 -11.33 3.90
N ALA A 102 -13.67 -10.20 3.58
CA ALA A 102 -13.12 -9.30 4.58
C ALA A 102 -14.23 -8.74 5.50
N ALA A 103 -14.01 -8.84 6.82
CA ALA A 103 -15.00 -8.44 7.82
C ALA A 103 -15.03 -6.91 8.03
N LYS A 104 -16.23 -6.34 8.27
CA LYS A 104 -16.41 -4.93 8.69
C LYS A 104 -15.70 -3.91 7.80
N ILE A 105 -15.81 -4.06 6.47
CA ILE A 105 -15.05 -3.28 5.49
C ILE A 105 -15.89 -2.20 4.78
N LYS A 106 -17.21 -2.25 4.89
CA LYS A 106 -18.15 -1.42 4.11
C LYS A 106 -17.86 0.08 4.13
N TYR A 107 -17.38 0.61 5.25
CA TYR A 107 -17.10 2.05 5.34
C TYR A 107 -15.87 2.44 4.52
N LEU A 108 -14.83 1.61 4.49
CA LEU A 108 -13.64 1.87 3.67
C LEU A 108 -13.97 1.78 2.18
N ASP A 109 -14.78 0.79 1.78
CA ASP A 109 -15.26 0.64 0.40
C ASP A 109 -16.05 1.87 -0.03
N TRP A 110 -16.93 2.36 0.85
CA TRP A 110 -17.75 3.55 0.59
C TRP A 110 -16.88 4.80 0.45
N LEU A 111 -15.92 5.05 1.35
CA LEU A 111 -14.97 6.17 1.25
C LEU A 111 -14.19 6.12 -0.07
N TYR A 112 -13.64 4.95 -0.41
CA TYR A 112 -12.84 4.80 -1.62
C TYR A 112 -13.65 5.07 -2.89
N LYS A 113 -14.92 4.64 -2.89
CA LYS A 113 -15.84 4.92 -4.00
C LYS A 113 -16.20 6.40 -4.08
N MET A 114 -16.49 7.04 -2.95
CA MET A 114 -16.88 8.46 -2.93
C MET A 114 -15.75 9.38 -3.38
N ASP A 115 -14.51 9.12 -2.91
CA ASP A 115 -13.38 10.01 -3.14
C ASP A 115 -12.67 9.76 -4.47
N TYR A 116 -12.65 8.51 -4.94
CA TYR A 116 -11.94 8.11 -6.16
C TYR A 116 -12.82 7.58 -7.28
N ASN A 117 -14.11 7.38 -7.05
CA ASN A 117 -15.03 6.69 -7.95
C ASN A 117 -14.52 5.30 -8.37
N LYS A 118 -13.82 4.62 -7.46
CA LYS A 118 -13.24 3.28 -7.66
C LYS A 118 -13.85 2.29 -6.67
N VAL A 119 -13.79 1.02 -7.02
CA VAL A 119 -14.12 -0.10 -6.12
C VAL A 119 -12.84 -0.80 -5.67
N PRO A 120 -12.82 -1.44 -4.49
CA PRO A 120 -11.65 -2.19 -4.04
C PRO A 120 -11.38 -3.38 -4.97
N ILE A 121 -10.11 -3.66 -5.22
CA ILE A 121 -9.68 -4.84 -5.97
C ILE A 121 -9.75 -6.05 -5.04
N ASN A 122 -10.42 -7.12 -5.45
CA ASN A 122 -10.64 -8.29 -4.59
C ASN A 122 -9.60 -9.42 -4.75
N ASN A 123 -8.62 -9.22 -5.61
CA ASN A 123 -7.52 -10.15 -5.88
C ASN A 123 -6.17 -9.51 -5.58
N LEU A 124 -5.37 -10.17 -4.72
CA LEU A 124 -4.07 -9.63 -4.31
C LEU A 124 -3.09 -9.47 -5.49
N GLU A 125 -3.06 -10.42 -6.42
CA GLU A 125 -2.14 -10.34 -7.56
C GLU A 125 -2.50 -9.20 -8.53
N GLU A 126 -3.79 -9.00 -8.76
CA GLU A 126 -4.28 -7.86 -9.54
C GLU A 126 -3.94 -6.54 -8.86
N LEU A 127 -4.17 -6.45 -7.53
CA LEU A 127 -3.80 -5.26 -6.76
C LEU A 127 -2.30 -4.94 -6.85
N LEU A 128 -1.44 -5.96 -6.80
CA LEU A 128 0.00 -5.79 -6.96
C LEU A 128 0.36 -5.26 -8.35
N LYS A 129 -0.22 -5.81 -9.41
CA LYS A 129 -0.02 -5.34 -10.79
C LYS A 129 -0.44 -3.87 -10.95
N GLU A 130 -1.62 -3.51 -10.47
CA GLU A 130 -2.12 -2.14 -10.51
C GLU A 130 -1.27 -1.19 -9.63
N SER A 131 -0.69 -1.68 -8.53
CA SER A 131 0.23 -0.91 -7.70
C SER A 131 1.55 -0.61 -8.42
N MET A 132 2.06 -1.55 -9.21
CA MET A 132 3.25 -1.34 -10.04
C MET A 132 2.98 -0.29 -11.12
N ILE A 133 1.85 -0.39 -11.84
CA ILE A 133 1.44 0.59 -12.84
C ILE A 133 1.30 1.99 -12.24
N LEU A 134 0.68 2.10 -11.06
CA LEU A 134 0.57 3.36 -10.35
C LEU A 134 1.92 3.90 -9.90
N ALA A 135 2.84 3.02 -9.46
CA ALA A 135 4.19 3.42 -9.05
C ALA A 135 4.99 4.00 -10.21
N ASP A 136 4.92 3.39 -11.38
CA ASP A 136 5.59 3.88 -12.59
C ASP A 136 5.01 5.24 -13.01
N LYS A 137 3.69 5.35 -13.06
CA LYS A 137 3.02 6.61 -13.38
C LYS A 137 3.44 7.77 -12.47
N LEU A 138 3.37 7.56 -11.13
CA LEU A 138 3.71 8.61 -10.16
C LEU A 138 5.20 8.94 -10.17
N TYR A 139 6.06 7.96 -10.47
CA TYR A 139 7.50 8.18 -10.63
C TYR A 139 7.80 9.06 -11.84
N ASP A 140 7.17 8.79 -12.98
CA ASP A 140 7.33 9.56 -14.21
C ASP A 140 6.79 10.99 -14.06
N GLU A 141 5.65 11.18 -13.42
CA GLU A 141 5.08 12.50 -13.11
C GLU A 141 6.05 13.32 -12.26
N LYS A 142 6.61 12.76 -11.20
CA LYS A 142 7.60 13.41 -10.32
C LYS A 142 8.88 13.79 -11.07
N ASN A 143 9.38 12.91 -11.91
CA ASN A 143 10.58 13.18 -12.71
C ASN A 143 10.34 14.21 -13.82
N THR A 144 9.13 14.24 -14.39
CA THR A 144 8.73 15.25 -15.37
C THR A 144 8.65 16.64 -14.74
N GLU A 145 8.21 16.77 -13.50
CA GLU A 145 8.19 18.05 -12.77
C GLU A 145 9.60 18.59 -12.47
N ILE A 146 10.58 17.72 -12.30
CA ILE A 146 11.99 18.11 -12.05
C ILE A 146 12.72 18.51 -13.35
N LEU A 147 12.19 18.18 -14.53
CA LEU A 147 12.81 18.58 -15.80
C LEU A 147 12.82 20.11 -15.96
N PRO A 148 13.97 20.71 -16.37
CA PRO A 148 14.06 22.14 -16.65
C PRO A 148 12.98 22.60 -17.63
N LEU A 149 12.43 23.79 -17.44
CA LEU A 149 11.37 24.38 -18.29
C LEU A 149 11.67 24.29 -19.81
N SER A 150 12.95 24.35 -20.20
CA SER A 150 13.42 24.17 -21.58
C SER A 150 13.13 22.79 -22.17
N LYS A 151 13.14 21.74 -21.33
CA LYS A 151 12.82 20.36 -21.75
C LYS A 151 11.32 20.07 -21.73
N ARG A 152 10.54 20.73 -20.86
CA ARG A 152 9.06 20.61 -20.86
C ARG A 152 8.43 21.11 -22.16
N LYS A 153 8.94 22.18 -22.75
CA LYS A 153 8.45 22.73 -24.04
C LYS A 153 8.67 21.78 -25.23
N ILE A 154 9.61 20.85 -25.15
CA ILE A 154 9.88 19.85 -26.19
C ILE A 154 8.88 18.68 -26.15
N LEU A 155 8.38 18.34 -24.96
CA LEU A 155 7.40 17.26 -24.76
C LEU A 155 5.97 17.69 -25.13
N GLU A 156 5.63 18.98 -25.00
CA GLU A 156 4.32 19.53 -25.37
C GLU A 156 4.14 19.73 -26.90
N ARG A 157 5.20 19.58 -27.68
CA ARG A 157 5.18 19.79 -29.15
C ARG A 157 5.10 18.51 -29.98
N LYS A 158 4.91 17.34 -29.36
CA LYS A 158 4.66 16.06 -30.03
C LYS A 158 3.22 15.61 -29.84
#